data_4a7fe0fc6c92165cb69e33d4e44d2ba6
#
_entry.id   4a7fe0fc6c92165cb69e33d4e44d2ba6
#
_cell.length_a   1.000
_cell.length_b   1.000
_cell.length_c   1.000
_cell.angle_alpha   90.00
_cell.angle_beta   90.00
_cell.angle_gamma   90.00
#
_symmetry.space_group_name_H-M   'P 1'
#
loop_
_entity.id
_entity.type
_entity.pdbx_description
1 polymer ?
#
loop_
_entity_poly.entity_id
_entity_poly.type
_entity_poly.pdbx_seq_one_letter_code
_entity_poly.pdbx_strand_id
1 'polypeptide(L)'
;MHEPTDPRLGVVLRDRYRLERVLGTGGMATVYLAVHRNGNRVALKILRPELSVHTAHRERFVREAYVANSIDHPGAVRVLDDDVAEDGCPFLVMELLQGETLEALYRRRGRLPPRDVLAVAH
;
A
#
# COMPACT_ATOMS: atom_id res chain seq x y z
N MET A 1 22.00 -6.34 -16.76
CA MET A 1 21.66 -5.40 -15.69
C MET A 1 20.36 -5.80 -15.03
N HIS A 2 20.29 -5.66 -13.77
CA HIS A 2 19.08 -5.98 -13.03
C HIS A 2 18.58 -4.74 -12.30
N GLU A 3 17.30 -4.76 -11.96
CA GLU A 3 16.71 -3.65 -11.25
C GLU A 3 17.18 -3.62 -9.80
N PRO A 4 17.35 -2.42 -9.26
CA PRO A 4 17.68 -2.32 -7.83
C PRO A 4 16.63 -2.97 -6.98
N THR A 5 17.06 -3.67 -5.98
CA THR A 5 16.14 -4.23 -5.00
C THR A 5 15.64 -3.10 -4.10
N ASP A 6 14.33 -3.07 -3.88
CA ASP A 6 13.75 -2.10 -2.96
C ASP A 6 14.29 -2.38 -1.56
N PRO A 7 14.84 -1.36 -0.88
CA PRO A 7 15.50 -1.58 0.41
C PRO A 7 14.55 -2.02 1.52
N ARG A 8 13.24 -1.86 1.34
CA ARG A 8 12.30 -2.30 2.35
C ARG A 8 11.93 -3.77 2.25
N LEU A 9 12.31 -4.44 1.17
CA LEU A 9 11.96 -5.85 1.03
C LEU A 9 12.66 -6.68 2.11
N GLY A 10 11.88 -7.54 2.77
CA GLY A 10 12.35 -8.34 3.88
C GLY A 10 12.28 -7.65 5.23
N VAL A 11 11.99 -6.35 5.24
CA VAL A 11 11.87 -5.60 6.49
C VAL A 11 10.53 -5.92 7.15
N VAL A 12 10.53 -6.01 8.47
CA VAL A 12 9.31 -6.21 9.26
C VAL A 12 8.96 -4.88 9.90
N LEU A 13 7.82 -4.32 9.52
CA LEU A 13 7.36 -3.04 10.04
C LEU A 13 6.54 -3.27 11.31
N ARG A 14 6.87 -2.49 12.34
CA ARG A 14 6.15 -2.51 13.61
C ARG A 14 6.04 -3.90 14.21
N ASP A 15 7.02 -4.75 13.91
CA ASP A 15 7.08 -6.12 14.39
C ASP A 15 5.86 -6.95 14.00
N ARG A 16 5.16 -6.54 12.95
CA ARG A 16 3.92 -7.20 12.53
C ARG A 16 3.85 -7.52 11.04
N TYR A 17 4.44 -6.69 10.17
CA TYR A 17 4.26 -6.82 8.72
C TYR A 17 5.60 -7.01 8.03
N ARG A 18 5.79 -8.17 7.41
CA ARG A 18 6.99 -8.41 6.61
C ARG A 18 6.71 -8.07 5.16
N LEU A 19 7.50 -7.17 4.60
CA LEU A 19 7.33 -6.73 3.21
C LEU A 19 7.98 -7.76 2.29
N GLU A 20 7.19 -8.33 1.38
CA GLU A 20 7.66 -9.44 0.54
C GLU A 20 7.94 -9.06 -0.89
N ARG A 21 7.13 -8.21 -1.48
CA ARG A 21 7.43 -7.72 -2.83
C ARG A 21 6.66 -6.44 -3.12
N VAL A 22 7.15 -5.72 -4.12
CA VAL A 22 6.50 -4.48 -4.56
C VAL A 22 5.35 -4.84 -5.49
N LEU A 23 4.16 -4.34 -5.21
CA LEU A 23 3.00 -4.47 -6.07
C LEU A 23 2.88 -3.30 -7.02
N GLY A 24 3.30 -2.13 -6.60
CA GLY A 24 3.24 -0.94 -7.43
C GLY A 24 3.99 0.22 -6.84
N THR A 25 4.43 1.14 -7.71
CA THR A 25 5.18 2.31 -7.30
C THR A 25 4.55 3.54 -7.92
N GLY A 26 4.36 4.57 -7.12
CA GLY A 26 3.83 5.83 -7.59
C GLY A 26 4.69 7.00 -7.17
N GLY A 27 4.23 8.21 -7.51
CA GLY A 27 4.95 9.43 -7.16
C GLY A 27 4.91 9.73 -5.67
N MET A 28 3.86 9.30 -4.97
CA MET A 28 3.69 9.59 -3.56
C MET A 28 4.04 8.42 -2.66
N ALA A 29 3.78 7.20 -3.09
CA ALA A 29 3.89 6.04 -2.22
C ALA A 29 4.23 4.80 -3.02
N THR A 30 4.67 3.77 -2.30
CA THR A 30 4.91 2.44 -2.86
C THR A 30 3.99 1.47 -2.17
N VAL A 31 3.41 0.55 -2.94
CA VAL A 31 2.52 -0.49 -2.42
C VAL A 31 3.25 -1.80 -2.41
N TYR A 32 3.21 -2.49 -1.28
CA TYR A 32 3.88 -3.77 -1.08
C TYR A 32 2.87 -4.87 -0.77
N LEU A 33 3.21 -6.08 -1.17
CA LEU A 33 2.59 -7.25 -0.60
C LEU A 33 3.28 -7.50 0.74
N ALA A 34 2.50 -7.61 1.80
CA ALA A 34 3.03 -7.84 3.13
C ALA A 34 2.33 -9.02 3.77
N VAL A 35 3.04 -9.68 4.68
CA VAL A 35 2.49 -10.79 5.44
C VAL A 35 2.49 -10.38 6.90
N HIS A 36 1.31 -10.36 7.50
CA HIS A 36 1.18 -10.10 8.92
C HIS A 36 1.71 -11.30 9.70
N ARG A 37 2.18 -11.06 10.91
CA ARG A 37 2.73 -12.13 11.76
C ARG A 37 1.74 -13.26 12.01
N ASN A 38 0.45 -13.02 11.81
CA ASN A 38 -0.57 -14.07 11.93
C ASN A 38 -0.75 -14.89 10.66
N GLY A 39 0.04 -14.60 9.62
CA GLY A 39 -0.01 -15.32 8.36
C GLY A 39 -0.91 -14.70 7.30
N ASN A 40 -1.70 -13.69 7.65
CA ASN A 40 -2.57 -13.05 6.69
C ASN A 40 -1.78 -12.14 5.75
N ARG A 41 -2.20 -12.13 4.49
CA ARG A 41 -1.58 -11.28 3.48
C ARG A 41 -2.38 -10.01 3.33
N VAL A 42 -1.68 -8.90 3.22
CA VAL A 42 -2.28 -7.58 3.06
C VAL A 42 -1.49 -6.80 2.03
N ALA A 43 -2.10 -5.73 1.51
CA ALA A 43 -1.37 -4.72 0.75
C ALA A 43 -1.00 -3.61 1.71
N LEU A 44 0.19 -3.07 1.53
CA LEU A 44 0.68 -2.06 2.45
C LEU A 44 1.24 -0.90 1.64
N LYS A 45 0.64 0.27 1.78
CA LYS A 45 1.04 1.47 1.04
C LYS A 45 1.82 2.39 1.96
N ILE A 46 3.07 2.67 1.60
CA ILE A 46 3.95 3.49 2.42
C ILE A 46 4.23 4.80 1.71
N LEU A 47 4.00 5.91 2.41
CA LEU A 47 4.31 7.24 1.88
C LEU A 47 5.83 7.37 1.74
N ARG A 48 6.27 7.97 0.63
CA ARG A 48 7.70 8.12 0.37
C ARG A 48 8.37 8.97 1.44
N PRO A 49 9.63 8.65 1.79
CA PRO A 49 10.33 9.40 2.85
C PRO A 49 10.41 10.88 2.58
N GLU A 50 10.63 11.29 1.34
CA GLU A 50 10.77 12.71 1.02
C GLU A 50 9.47 13.49 1.24
N LEU A 51 8.32 12.82 1.18
CA LEU A 51 7.04 13.45 1.48
C LEU A 51 6.70 13.33 2.96
N SER A 52 7.26 12.34 3.61
CA SER A 52 6.94 12.05 5.02
C SER A 52 7.55 13.06 5.98
N VAL A 53 8.48 13.90 5.52
CA VAL A 53 9.04 14.96 6.37
C VAL A 53 8.06 16.11 6.59
N HIS A 54 7.00 16.18 5.79
CA HIS A 54 6.00 17.25 5.91
C HIS A 54 4.76 16.73 6.59
N THR A 55 4.41 17.33 7.73
CA THR A 55 3.24 16.92 8.50
C THR A 55 1.96 16.97 7.66
N ALA A 56 1.81 18.02 6.86
CA ALA A 56 0.61 18.18 6.04
C ALA A 56 0.44 17.01 5.06
N HIS A 57 1.54 16.55 4.47
CA HIS A 57 1.48 15.41 3.55
C HIS A 57 1.10 14.13 4.28
N ARG A 58 1.65 13.91 5.48
CA ARG A 58 1.34 12.73 6.26
C ARG A 58 -0.13 12.69 6.65
N GLU A 59 -0.65 13.80 7.13
CA GLU A 59 -2.04 13.87 7.57
C GLU A 59 -2.99 13.69 6.40
N ARG A 60 -2.67 14.30 5.28
CA ARG A 60 -3.49 14.20 4.08
C ARG A 60 -3.51 12.76 3.55
N PHE A 61 -2.35 12.10 3.57
CA PHE A 61 -2.21 10.74 3.11
C PHE A 61 -3.18 9.81 3.86
N VAL A 62 -3.18 9.90 5.18
CA VAL A 62 -4.03 9.05 6.01
C VAL A 62 -5.50 9.44 5.86
N ARG A 63 -5.79 10.74 5.87
CA ARG A 63 -7.17 11.22 5.78
C ARG A 63 -7.83 10.81 4.47
N GLU A 64 -7.14 10.98 3.36
CA GLU A 64 -7.72 10.65 2.06
C GLU A 64 -7.98 9.15 1.93
N ALA A 65 -7.16 8.33 2.55
CA ALA A 65 -7.36 6.90 2.53
C ALA A 65 -8.66 6.50 3.23
N TYR A 66 -8.95 7.11 4.37
CA TYR A 66 -10.17 6.79 5.10
C TYR A 66 -11.41 7.41 4.47
N VAL A 67 -11.26 8.54 3.79
CA VAL A 67 -12.36 9.09 3.01
C VAL A 67 -12.76 8.10 1.91
N ALA A 68 -11.77 7.48 1.28
CA ALA A 68 -12.05 6.48 0.23
C ALA A 68 -12.83 5.30 0.77
N ASN A 69 -12.64 4.93 2.03
CA ASN A 69 -13.39 3.84 2.66
C ASN A 69 -14.89 4.14 2.75
N SER A 70 -15.28 5.40 2.75
CA SER A 70 -16.68 5.78 2.85
C SER A 70 -17.42 5.60 1.54
N ILE A 71 -16.69 5.36 0.45
CA ILE A 71 -17.29 5.17 -0.86
C ILE A 71 -17.57 3.69 -1.05
N ASP A 72 -18.85 3.37 -1.15
CA ASP A 72 -19.26 1.98 -1.38
C ASP A 72 -19.19 1.70 -2.87
N HIS A 73 -18.08 1.13 -3.30
CA HIS A 73 -17.83 0.86 -4.71
C HIS A 73 -17.36 -0.57 -4.89
N PRO A 74 -18.00 -1.36 -5.76
CA PRO A 74 -17.56 -2.73 -6.02
C PRO A 74 -16.12 -2.72 -6.53
N GLY A 75 -15.27 -3.51 -5.90
CA GLY A 75 -13.87 -3.59 -6.28
C GLY A 75 -12.96 -2.60 -5.57
N ALA A 76 -13.51 -1.75 -4.71
CA ALA A 76 -12.67 -0.86 -3.92
C ALA A 76 -11.92 -1.66 -2.87
N VAL A 77 -10.65 -1.32 -2.67
CA VAL A 77 -9.82 -1.95 -1.65
C VAL A 77 -9.93 -1.12 -0.38
N ARG A 78 -10.35 -1.77 0.70
CA ARG A 78 -10.57 -1.07 1.96
C ARG A 78 -9.27 -0.89 2.72
N VAL A 79 -9.14 0.26 3.36
CA VAL A 79 -8.08 0.50 4.33
C VAL A 79 -8.52 -0.11 5.65
N LEU A 80 -7.72 -1.01 6.17
CA LEU A 80 -8.00 -1.72 7.41
C LEU A 80 -7.40 -1.03 8.61
N ASP A 81 -6.25 -0.38 8.43
CA ASP A 81 -5.53 0.24 9.53
C ASP A 81 -4.47 1.18 8.97
N ASP A 82 -3.90 1.98 9.83
CA ASP A 82 -2.74 2.81 9.51
C ASP A 82 -1.77 2.79 10.68
N ASP A 83 -0.51 3.05 10.38
CA ASP A 83 0.52 3.12 11.41
C ASP A 83 1.70 3.90 10.84
N VAL A 84 2.77 3.98 11.60
CA VAL A 84 3.99 4.69 11.20
C VAL A 84 5.14 3.70 11.28
N ALA A 85 5.92 3.62 10.21
CA ALA A 85 7.10 2.77 10.17
C ALA A 85 8.17 3.34 11.11
N GLU A 86 9.17 2.51 11.41
CA GLU A 86 10.22 2.90 12.33
C GLU A 86 11.00 4.13 11.88
N ASP A 87 11.03 4.38 10.58
CA ASP A 87 11.71 5.56 10.02
C ASP A 87 10.81 6.79 9.95
N GLY A 88 9.59 6.70 10.46
CA GLY A 88 8.68 7.84 10.48
C GLY A 88 7.74 7.95 9.29
N CYS A 89 7.82 7.05 8.33
CA CYS A 89 6.93 7.06 7.17
C CYS A 89 5.58 6.44 7.52
N PRO A 90 4.48 7.16 7.32
CA PRO A 90 3.17 6.56 7.56
C PRO A 90 2.85 5.51 6.50
N PHE A 91 2.12 4.50 6.90
CA PHE A 91 1.66 3.48 5.97
C PHE A 91 0.22 3.10 6.25
N LEU A 92 -0.40 2.57 5.21
CA LEU A 92 -1.79 2.12 5.24
C LEU A 92 -1.79 0.62 5.04
N VAL A 93 -2.59 -0.07 5.83
CA VAL A 93 -2.80 -1.50 5.67
C VAL A 93 -4.12 -1.68 4.95
N MET A 94 -4.08 -2.36 3.81
CA MET A 94 -5.26 -2.53 2.97
C MET A 94 -5.51 -4.00 2.74
N GLU A 95 -6.77 -4.35 2.50
CA GLU A 95 -7.10 -5.72 2.19
C GLU A 95 -6.59 -6.10 0.80
N LEU A 96 -6.26 -7.36 0.64
CA LEU A 96 -6.05 -7.95 -0.69
C LEU A 96 -7.33 -8.67 -1.06
N LEU A 97 -7.72 -8.50 -2.32
CA LEU A 97 -8.92 -9.19 -2.79
C LEU A 97 -8.67 -10.69 -2.76
N GLN A 98 -9.60 -11.41 -2.18
CA GLN A 98 -9.45 -12.84 -2.04
C GLN A 98 -9.46 -13.51 -3.42
N GLY A 99 -8.49 -14.41 -3.62
CA GLY A 99 -8.41 -15.15 -4.85
C GLY A 99 -7.74 -14.42 -5.99
N GLU A 100 -7.40 -13.13 -5.80
CA GLU A 100 -6.62 -12.40 -6.81
C GLU A 100 -5.85 -11.26 -6.16
N THR A 101 -4.73 -10.91 -6.79
CA THR A 101 -3.92 -9.78 -6.36
C THR A 101 -4.41 -8.52 -7.06
N LEU A 102 -3.92 -7.36 -6.60
CA LEU A 102 -4.19 -6.12 -7.29
C LEU A 102 -3.68 -6.17 -8.72
N GLU A 103 -2.53 -6.81 -8.94
CA GLU A 103 -1.99 -6.98 -10.28
C GLU A 103 -2.96 -7.73 -11.18
N ALA A 104 -3.51 -8.85 -10.69
CA ALA A 104 -4.43 -9.66 -11.45
C ALA A 104 -5.72 -8.89 -11.76
N LEU A 105 -6.19 -8.12 -10.77
CA LEU A 105 -7.39 -7.31 -10.97
C LEU A 105 -7.19 -6.29 -12.07
N TYR A 106 -6.06 -5.60 -12.07
CA TYR A 106 -5.78 -4.58 -13.07
C TYR A 106 -5.55 -5.18 -14.43
N ARG A 107 -4.88 -6.32 -14.48
CA ARG A 107 -4.66 -7.01 -15.75
C ARG A 107 -5.99 -7.42 -16.37
N ARG A 108 -6.92 -7.86 -15.54
CA ARG A 108 -8.24 -8.26 -16.01
C ARG A 108 -9.02 -7.07 -16.58
N ARG A 109 -8.75 -5.87 -16.11
CA ARG A 109 -9.39 -4.67 -16.62
C ARG A 109 -8.74 -4.14 -17.89
N GLY A 110 -7.68 -4.80 -18.35
CA GLY A 110 -7.06 -4.50 -19.63
C GLY A 110 -6.03 -3.40 -19.64
N ARG A 111 -5.71 -2.86 -18.49
CA ARG A 111 -4.68 -1.83 -18.37
C ARG A 111 -4.30 -1.64 -16.92
N LEU A 112 -3.09 -1.11 -16.73
CA LEU A 112 -2.70 -0.71 -15.39
C LEU A 112 -3.36 0.62 -15.04
N PRO A 113 -3.90 0.74 -13.84
CA PRO A 113 -4.49 1.99 -13.41
C PRO A 113 -3.42 3.00 -13.08
N PRO A 114 -3.80 4.27 -12.92
CA PRO A 114 -2.90 5.24 -12.34
C PRO A 114 -2.37 4.74 -11.00
N ARG A 115 -1.17 5.16 -10.65
CA ARG A 115 -0.47 4.67 -9.47
C ARG A 115 -1.23 4.82 -8.16
N ASP A 116 -2.03 5.85 -8.05
CA ASP A 116 -2.81 6.08 -6.84
C ASP A 116 -4.02 5.16 -6.74
N VAL A 117 -4.46 4.59 -7.87
CA VAL A 117 -5.56 3.64 -7.87
C VAL A 117 -5.11 2.29 -7.30
N LEU A 118 -3.82 1.97 -7.38
CA LEU A 118 -3.31 0.75 -6.76
C LEU A 118 -3.65 0.67 -5.28
N ALA A 119 -3.76 1.82 -4.64
CA ALA A 119 -4.03 1.86 -3.22
C ALA A 119 -5.50 1.70 -2.88
N VAL A 120 -6.37 2.20 -3.72
CA VAL A 120 -7.82 2.18 -3.45
C VAL A 120 -8.57 1.26 -4.38
N ALA A 121 -7.96 0.85 -5.45
CA ALA A 121 -8.41 -0.24 -6.33
C ALA A 121 -9.88 -0.17 -6.72
N HIS A 122 -10.33 0.95 -7.05
CA HIS A 122 -11.72 1.07 -7.51
C HIS A 122 -11.83 1.08 -9.01
#